data_d021db28511ee0e9f595702276e1b465
#
_entry.id   d021db28511ee0e9f595702276e1b465
#
_cell.length_a   1.000
_cell.length_b   1.000
_cell.length_c   1.000
_cell.angle_alpha   90.00
_cell.angle_beta   90.00
_cell.angle_gamma   90.00
#
_symmetry.space_group_name_H-M   'P 1'
#
loop_
_entity.id
_entity.type
_entity.pdbx_description
1 polymer ?
#
loop_
_entity_poly.entity_id
_entity_poly.type
_entity_poly.pdbx_seq_one_letter_code
_entity_poly.pdbx_strand_id
1 'polypeptide(L)'
;MAYPAAAAAAATASSLSNGLSSIFSPSPPTVKPPKAEPDADQILRKPLRGVLKAFIRQRDPDKLVSMFVQASSASPRFGDRHDLYDAAVSRLTSFGRPDGIQAIIDAQKPFLETSTAEFAARLICLYGRASMPSQAAATFHQLPARHKSTRTFNAVLAAYAEAGDLDGLAVAFQDIPATHPSIVPDVYSYNALIRTFCQKSDLSAALDAVHLMKKHGVSPDIITFNSLLDGFHNSGRNEETEAVWEMIKERNLEPDAKCYNAKLRGLVAEGKIDDAAAVLERLEKDGPKPNIVSYNELIRGYCQAARFQEAKKVYDNLMKNECAPNKVT
;
A
#
# COMPACT_ATOMS: atom_id res chain seq x y z
N MET A 1 -11.52 -51.32 11.11
CA MET A 1 -12.80 -51.35 11.87
C MET A 1 -13.59 -50.16 11.42
N ALA A 2 -14.68 -50.41 10.76
CA ALA A 2 -15.59 -49.45 10.17
C ALA A 2 -16.57 -48.91 11.22
N TYR A 3 -16.99 -47.68 11.06
CA TYR A 3 -18.18 -47.18 11.72
C TYR A 3 -19.22 -46.78 10.68
N PRO A 4 -20.46 -47.19 10.89
CA PRO A 4 -21.53 -46.95 9.95
C PRO A 4 -22.31 -45.67 10.25
N ALA A 5 -22.97 -45.24 9.21
CA ALA A 5 -23.95 -44.16 9.14
C ALA A 5 -25.21 -44.49 10.01
N ALA A 6 -25.87 -43.45 10.48
CA ALA A 6 -27.27 -43.54 10.91
C ALA A 6 -28.05 -42.42 10.19
N ALA A 7 -28.95 -42.92 9.36
CA ALA A 7 -30.03 -42.19 8.70
C ALA A 7 -31.28 -42.21 9.58
N ALA A 8 -32.19 -41.28 9.23
CA ALA A 8 -33.64 -41.30 9.38
C ALA A 8 -34.27 -40.84 10.71
N ALA A 9 -35.02 -39.75 10.58
CA ALA A 9 -36.45 -39.79 10.92
C ALA A 9 -37.21 -38.66 10.23
N ALA A 10 -37.93 -39.04 9.18
CA ALA A 10 -39.03 -38.24 8.64
C ALA A 10 -40.31 -38.67 9.41
N ALA A 11 -41.23 -37.79 9.42
CA ALA A 11 -42.69 -37.98 9.44
C ALA A 11 -43.46 -37.36 10.61
N THR A 12 -44.40 -36.64 10.18
CA THR A 12 -45.79 -36.40 10.58
C THR A 12 -46.09 -35.17 11.41
N ALA A 13 -46.76 -34.23 10.74
CA ALA A 13 -48.13 -33.85 11.14
C ALA A 13 -48.75 -32.98 10.04
N SER A 14 -49.74 -33.59 9.44
CA SER A 14 -50.71 -32.98 8.54
C SER A 14 -51.84 -32.31 9.34
N SER A 15 -52.45 -31.33 8.69
CA SER A 15 -53.82 -30.84 8.89
C SER A 15 -54.09 -29.82 10.00
N LEU A 16 -54.52 -28.67 9.53
CA LEU A 16 -55.57 -27.77 9.91
C LEU A 16 -55.13 -26.33 9.52
N SER A 17 -55.77 -25.59 8.72
CA SER A 17 -57.13 -25.40 8.25
C SER A 17 -57.13 -24.36 7.15
N ASN A 18 -57.98 -24.55 6.18
CA ASN A 18 -58.42 -23.58 5.20
C ASN A 18 -58.94 -22.30 5.82
N GLY A 19 -58.66 -21.15 5.20
CA GLY A 19 -59.43 -19.95 5.34
C GLY A 19 -58.62 -18.75 5.68
N LEU A 20 -58.19 -18.00 4.71
CA LEU A 20 -57.90 -16.57 4.60
C LEU A 20 -56.77 -16.29 3.55
N SER A 21 -56.93 -16.82 2.40
CA SER A 21 -56.02 -16.49 1.28
C SER A 21 -56.81 -15.77 0.19
N SER A 22 -57.00 -14.48 0.30
CA SER A 22 -57.41 -13.65 -0.83
C SER A 22 -57.31 -12.14 -0.62
N ILE A 23 -56.44 -11.60 0.24
CA ILE A 23 -56.37 -10.12 0.38
C ILE A 23 -54.95 -9.54 0.22
N PHE A 24 -53.87 -10.32 0.24
CA PHE A 24 -52.54 -9.77 0.00
C PHE A 24 -51.69 -10.65 -0.91
N SER A 25 -51.91 -10.54 -2.22
CA SER A 25 -50.91 -10.92 -3.19
C SER A 25 -49.97 -9.73 -3.40
N PRO A 26 -48.74 -9.74 -2.92
CA PRO A 26 -47.77 -8.74 -3.35
C PRO A 26 -47.47 -9.01 -4.82
N SER A 27 -47.69 -8.06 -5.69
CA SER A 27 -47.25 -8.04 -7.07
C SER A 27 -45.76 -8.40 -7.10
N PRO A 28 -45.27 -9.27 -8.02
CA PRO A 28 -43.88 -9.58 -8.12
C PRO A 28 -43.10 -8.28 -8.35
N PRO A 29 -41.94 -8.11 -7.69
CA PRO A 29 -41.12 -6.93 -7.91
C PRO A 29 -40.81 -6.84 -9.41
N THR A 30 -41.23 -5.75 -10.05
CA THR A 30 -40.83 -5.43 -11.41
C THR A 30 -39.30 -5.28 -11.41
N VAL A 31 -38.61 -6.33 -11.78
CA VAL A 31 -37.17 -6.29 -12.07
C VAL A 31 -37.04 -5.36 -13.27
N LYS A 32 -36.62 -4.13 -13.02
CA LYS A 32 -36.21 -3.22 -14.11
C LYS A 32 -35.14 -3.95 -14.90
N PRO A 33 -35.25 -4.07 -16.23
CA PRO A 33 -34.23 -4.70 -17.05
C PRO A 33 -32.90 -3.99 -16.74
N PRO A 34 -31.78 -4.72 -16.68
CA PRO A 34 -30.47 -4.10 -16.47
C PRO A 34 -30.33 -3.00 -17.53
N LYS A 35 -30.02 -1.78 -17.09
CA LYS A 35 -29.76 -0.66 -18.00
C LYS A 35 -28.69 -1.15 -18.97
N ALA A 36 -29.00 -1.11 -20.26
CA ALA A 36 -28.05 -1.42 -21.32
C ALA A 36 -26.73 -0.68 -21.03
N GLU A 37 -25.63 -1.43 -21.07
CA GLU A 37 -24.30 -0.84 -20.89
C GLU A 37 -24.12 0.25 -21.98
N PRO A 38 -23.66 1.43 -21.63
CA PRO A 38 -23.50 2.49 -22.62
C PRO A 38 -22.47 2.06 -23.69
N ASP A 39 -22.84 2.21 -24.94
CA ASP A 39 -22.02 1.90 -26.09
C ASP A 39 -20.71 2.73 -26.02
N ALA A 40 -19.56 2.14 -26.41
CA ALA A 40 -18.25 2.78 -26.35
C ALA A 40 -18.23 4.16 -27.02
N ASP A 41 -18.96 4.33 -28.12
CA ASP A 41 -19.11 5.62 -28.83
C ASP A 41 -19.86 6.70 -28.06
N GLN A 42 -20.76 6.31 -27.13
CA GLN A 42 -21.46 7.28 -26.28
C GLN A 42 -20.58 7.78 -25.13
N ILE A 43 -19.54 7.04 -24.74
CA ILE A 43 -18.63 7.40 -23.64
C ILE A 43 -17.67 8.50 -24.11
N LEU A 44 -17.23 8.47 -25.35
CA LEU A 44 -16.31 9.47 -25.95
C LEU A 44 -16.90 10.89 -25.99
N ARG A 45 -18.22 11.02 -25.99
CA ARG A 45 -18.93 12.32 -25.96
C ARG A 45 -19.16 12.86 -24.54
N LYS A 46 -18.78 12.10 -23.50
CA LYS A 46 -18.98 12.51 -22.10
C LYS A 46 -17.75 13.28 -21.58
N PRO A 47 -17.95 14.31 -20.72
CA PRO A 47 -16.83 14.89 -19.99
C PRO A 47 -16.09 13.81 -19.21
N LEU A 48 -14.77 13.93 -19.05
CA LEU A 48 -13.88 12.92 -18.43
C LEU A 48 -14.37 12.37 -17.08
N ARG A 49 -15.21 13.11 -16.33
CA ARG A 49 -15.89 12.61 -15.10
C ARG A 49 -16.86 11.45 -15.38
N GLY A 50 -17.47 11.41 -16.57
CA GLY A 50 -18.34 10.31 -16.98
C GLY A 50 -17.56 9.04 -17.32
N VAL A 51 -16.34 9.18 -17.85
CA VAL A 51 -15.42 8.09 -18.19
C VAL A 51 -15.00 7.32 -16.93
N LEU A 52 -14.63 8.02 -15.85
CA LEU A 52 -14.26 7.38 -14.58
C LEU A 52 -15.38 6.47 -14.05
N LYS A 53 -16.61 6.98 -14.02
CA LYS A 53 -17.77 6.18 -13.57
C LYS A 53 -18.00 4.96 -14.47
N ALA A 54 -17.74 5.09 -15.77
CA ALA A 54 -17.87 3.98 -16.73
C ALA A 54 -16.80 2.91 -16.47
N PHE A 55 -15.53 3.29 -16.23
CA PHE A 55 -14.46 2.36 -15.89
C PHE A 55 -14.77 1.57 -14.61
N ILE A 56 -15.21 2.26 -13.54
CA ILE A 56 -15.53 1.62 -12.27
C ILE A 56 -16.70 0.61 -12.43
N ARG A 57 -17.66 0.89 -13.30
CA ARG A 57 -18.85 0.04 -13.50
C ARG A 57 -18.65 -1.08 -14.51
N GLN A 58 -17.63 -0.98 -15.37
CA GLN A 58 -17.40 -1.98 -16.41
C GLN A 58 -17.03 -3.32 -15.77
N ARG A 59 -17.72 -4.38 -16.17
CA ARG A 59 -17.51 -5.74 -15.69
C ARG A 59 -16.72 -6.61 -16.65
N ASP A 60 -16.66 -6.22 -17.90
CA ASP A 60 -15.93 -6.93 -18.96
C ASP A 60 -14.54 -6.29 -19.10
N PRO A 61 -13.44 -7.03 -18.84
CA PRO A 61 -12.10 -6.51 -18.89
C PRO A 61 -11.68 -6.09 -20.31
N ASP A 62 -12.10 -6.79 -21.36
CA ASP A 62 -11.71 -6.48 -22.74
C ASP A 62 -12.38 -5.19 -23.21
N LYS A 63 -13.65 -4.99 -22.83
CA LYS A 63 -14.34 -3.72 -23.04
C LYS A 63 -13.70 -2.58 -22.25
N LEU A 64 -13.22 -2.83 -21.03
CA LEU A 64 -12.53 -1.81 -20.24
C LEU A 64 -11.24 -1.34 -20.93
N VAL A 65 -10.45 -2.29 -21.46
CA VAL A 65 -9.23 -1.98 -22.23
C VAL A 65 -9.58 -1.15 -23.45
N SER A 66 -10.56 -1.59 -24.26
CA SER A 66 -11.00 -0.86 -25.46
C SER A 66 -11.48 0.55 -25.15
N MET A 67 -12.29 0.71 -24.11
CA MET A 67 -12.76 2.02 -23.61
C MET A 67 -11.62 2.92 -23.17
N PHE A 68 -10.62 2.36 -22.48
CA PHE A 68 -9.46 3.13 -22.02
C PHE A 68 -8.65 3.64 -23.24
N VAL A 69 -8.33 2.76 -24.17
CA VAL A 69 -7.53 3.11 -25.37
C VAL A 69 -8.24 4.17 -26.20
N GLN A 70 -9.55 4.01 -26.45
CA GLN A 70 -10.33 5.00 -27.17
C GLN A 70 -10.39 6.36 -26.45
N ALA A 71 -10.64 6.36 -25.13
CA ALA A 71 -10.72 7.59 -24.35
C ALA A 71 -9.38 8.33 -24.28
N SER A 72 -8.27 7.58 -24.16
CA SER A 72 -6.92 8.15 -24.12
C SER A 72 -6.50 8.78 -25.44
N SER A 73 -6.91 8.21 -26.57
CA SER A 73 -6.64 8.74 -27.91
C SER A 73 -7.52 9.95 -28.25
N ALA A 74 -8.73 10.03 -27.67
CA ALA A 74 -9.71 11.06 -27.98
C ALA A 74 -9.47 12.39 -27.24
N SER A 75 -8.68 12.41 -26.16
CA SER A 75 -8.51 13.60 -25.33
C SER A 75 -7.04 13.87 -24.98
N PRO A 76 -6.46 15.00 -25.41
CA PRO A 76 -5.09 15.39 -25.05
C PRO A 76 -4.88 15.53 -23.52
N ARG A 77 -5.96 15.85 -22.77
CA ARG A 77 -5.91 15.99 -21.30
C ARG A 77 -6.10 14.67 -20.56
N PHE A 78 -6.23 13.56 -21.26
CA PHE A 78 -6.40 12.25 -20.62
C PHE A 78 -5.15 11.89 -19.80
N GLY A 79 -3.96 12.19 -20.30
CA GLY A 79 -2.69 11.97 -19.62
C GLY A 79 -2.56 12.63 -18.25
N ASP A 80 -3.30 13.72 -18.00
CA ASP A 80 -3.29 14.44 -16.72
C ASP A 80 -4.20 13.81 -15.67
N ARG A 81 -5.08 12.89 -16.05
CA ARG A 81 -6.11 12.28 -15.20
C ARG A 81 -5.62 10.97 -14.57
N HIS A 82 -4.88 11.11 -13.46
CA HIS A 82 -4.34 9.99 -12.68
C HIS A 82 -5.41 8.98 -12.25
N ASP A 83 -6.57 9.50 -11.85
CA ASP A 83 -7.71 8.73 -11.37
C ASP A 83 -8.26 7.73 -12.43
N LEU A 84 -8.15 8.06 -13.71
CA LEU A 84 -8.58 7.16 -14.79
C LEU A 84 -7.63 5.96 -14.95
N TYR A 85 -6.32 6.20 -14.87
CA TYR A 85 -5.31 5.13 -14.89
C TYR A 85 -5.44 4.22 -13.68
N ASP A 86 -5.53 4.83 -12.50
CA ASP A 86 -5.66 4.09 -11.24
C ASP A 86 -6.92 3.21 -11.21
N ALA A 87 -8.05 3.75 -11.68
CA ALA A 87 -9.30 2.99 -11.76
C ALA A 87 -9.20 1.83 -12.76
N ALA A 88 -8.62 2.06 -13.95
CA ALA A 88 -8.49 1.02 -14.96
C ALA A 88 -7.55 -0.10 -14.50
N VAL A 89 -6.35 0.25 -13.99
CA VAL A 89 -5.37 -0.73 -13.49
C VAL A 89 -5.94 -1.51 -12.31
N SER A 90 -6.53 -0.84 -11.30
CA SER A 90 -7.13 -1.51 -10.15
C SER A 90 -8.23 -2.50 -10.55
N ARG A 91 -9.07 -2.14 -11.53
CA ARG A 91 -10.11 -3.03 -12.04
C ARG A 91 -9.51 -4.23 -12.78
N LEU A 92 -8.54 -4.01 -13.67
CA LEU A 92 -7.88 -5.09 -14.41
C LEU A 92 -7.10 -6.02 -13.48
N THR A 93 -6.45 -5.50 -12.44
CA THR A 93 -5.83 -6.29 -11.38
C THR A 93 -6.87 -7.15 -10.66
N SER A 94 -8.03 -6.58 -10.31
CA SER A 94 -9.13 -7.35 -9.67
C SER A 94 -9.72 -8.44 -10.56
N PHE A 95 -9.60 -8.31 -11.86
CA PHE A 95 -10.00 -9.34 -12.84
C PHE A 95 -8.89 -10.36 -13.13
N GLY A 96 -7.67 -10.17 -12.60
CA GLY A 96 -6.51 -11.02 -12.89
C GLY A 96 -6.06 -10.93 -14.36
N ARG A 97 -6.14 -9.73 -14.98
CA ARG A 97 -5.83 -9.49 -16.40
C ARG A 97 -4.58 -8.63 -16.59
N PRO A 98 -3.38 -9.19 -16.35
CA PRO A 98 -2.11 -8.48 -16.56
C PRO A 98 -1.88 -8.09 -18.03
N ASP A 99 -2.39 -8.90 -18.96
CA ASP A 99 -2.40 -8.62 -20.40
C ASP A 99 -3.15 -7.33 -20.75
N GLY A 100 -4.31 -7.11 -20.12
CA GLY A 100 -5.09 -5.89 -20.27
C GLY A 100 -4.35 -4.66 -19.71
N ILE A 101 -3.63 -4.81 -18.58
CA ILE A 101 -2.80 -3.75 -18.01
C ILE A 101 -1.65 -3.40 -18.95
N GLN A 102 -0.97 -4.43 -19.48
CA GLN A 102 0.07 -4.23 -20.48
C GLN A 102 -0.47 -3.46 -21.70
N ALA A 103 -1.65 -3.86 -22.22
CA ALA A 103 -2.27 -3.23 -23.39
C ALA A 103 -2.58 -1.74 -23.15
N ILE A 104 -3.13 -1.37 -21.98
CA ILE A 104 -3.41 0.05 -21.68
C ILE A 104 -2.14 0.88 -21.52
N ILE A 105 -1.06 0.32 -20.95
CA ILE A 105 0.20 1.04 -20.80
C ILE A 105 0.92 1.14 -22.15
N ASP A 106 0.92 0.09 -22.98
CA ASP A 106 1.51 0.10 -24.30
C ASP A 106 0.83 1.14 -25.21
N ALA A 107 -0.48 1.31 -25.09
CA ALA A 107 -1.21 2.35 -25.80
C ALA A 107 -0.78 3.78 -25.40
N GLN A 108 -0.12 3.95 -24.24
CA GLN A 108 0.39 5.24 -23.78
C GLN A 108 1.84 5.51 -24.17
N LYS A 109 2.61 4.47 -24.52
CA LYS A 109 4.03 4.62 -24.90
C LYS A 109 4.30 5.61 -26.03
N PRO A 110 3.46 5.70 -27.09
CA PRO A 110 3.64 6.71 -28.14
C PRO A 110 3.64 8.16 -27.63
N PHE A 111 2.93 8.43 -26.53
CA PHE A 111 2.88 9.77 -25.94
C PHE A 111 4.13 10.13 -25.13
N LEU A 112 5.01 9.17 -24.83
CA LEU A 112 6.25 9.41 -24.09
C LEU A 112 7.18 10.39 -24.80
N GLU A 113 7.16 10.43 -26.15
CA GLU A 113 7.98 11.37 -26.92
C GLU A 113 7.57 12.84 -26.75
N THR A 114 6.34 13.11 -26.34
CA THR A 114 5.84 14.49 -26.17
C THR A 114 5.50 14.83 -24.74
N SER A 115 5.55 13.85 -23.83
CA SER A 115 5.16 13.98 -22.42
C SER A 115 6.31 14.41 -21.51
N THR A 116 6.04 14.46 -20.22
CA THR A 116 7.00 14.80 -19.16
C THR A 116 7.60 13.55 -18.52
N ALA A 117 8.70 13.70 -17.76
CA ALA A 117 9.29 12.63 -16.95
C ALA A 117 8.31 12.14 -15.85
N GLU A 118 7.42 13.02 -15.38
CA GLU A 118 6.36 12.66 -14.44
C GLU A 118 5.38 11.65 -15.03
N PHE A 119 4.99 11.84 -16.28
CA PHE A 119 4.12 10.90 -16.99
C PHE A 119 4.80 9.55 -17.17
N ALA A 120 6.08 9.54 -17.57
CA ALA A 120 6.88 8.33 -17.70
C ALA A 120 6.99 7.59 -16.37
N ALA A 121 7.32 8.29 -15.28
CA ALA A 121 7.39 7.71 -13.94
C ALA A 121 6.05 7.10 -13.50
N ARG A 122 4.93 7.77 -13.81
CA ARG A 122 3.60 7.25 -13.51
C ARG A 122 3.30 5.94 -14.23
N LEU A 123 3.59 5.85 -15.52
CA LEU A 123 3.39 4.61 -16.27
C LEU A 123 4.19 3.44 -15.65
N ILE A 124 5.41 3.71 -15.21
CA ILE A 124 6.24 2.73 -14.52
C ILE A 124 5.59 2.29 -13.18
N CYS A 125 5.11 3.24 -12.36
CA CYS A 125 4.44 2.93 -11.09
C CYS A 125 3.17 2.09 -11.26
N LEU A 126 2.44 2.24 -12.38
CA LEU A 126 1.24 1.44 -12.65
C LEU A 126 1.56 -0.06 -12.76
N TYR A 127 2.74 -0.40 -13.29
CA TYR A 127 3.20 -1.80 -13.28
C TYR A 127 3.43 -2.35 -11.87
N GLY A 128 3.95 -1.52 -10.94
CA GLY A 128 4.12 -1.92 -9.53
C GLY A 128 2.79 -2.34 -8.90
N ARG A 129 1.76 -1.51 -9.06
CA ARG A 129 0.39 -1.82 -8.57
C ARG A 129 -0.21 -3.07 -9.19
N ALA A 130 0.23 -3.43 -10.37
CA ALA A 130 -0.16 -4.65 -11.06
C ALA A 130 0.72 -5.87 -10.73
N SER A 131 1.69 -5.72 -9.81
CA SER A 131 2.70 -6.74 -9.49
C SER A 131 3.48 -7.23 -10.72
N MET A 132 3.86 -6.27 -11.59
CA MET A 132 4.58 -6.52 -12.86
C MET A 132 5.91 -5.75 -12.91
N PRO A 133 6.84 -5.94 -11.93
CA PRO A 133 8.04 -5.10 -11.80
C PRO A 133 9.02 -5.26 -12.97
N SER A 134 9.12 -6.45 -13.58
CA SER A 134 9.97 -6.68 -14.75
C SER A 134 9.55 -5.82 -15.95
N GLN A 135 8.24 -5.61 -16.15
CA GLN A 135 7.70 -4.74 -17.18
C GLN A 135 7.97 -3.26 -16.87
N ALA A 136 7.97 -2.89 -15.58
CA ALA A 136 8.39 -1.56 -15.14
C ALA A 136 9.83 -1.26 -15.54
N ALA A 137 10.77 -2.19 -15.26
CA ALA A 137 12.17 -2.08 -15.65
C ALA A 137 12.34 -2.07 -17.18
N ALA A 138 11.66 -2.97 -17.91
CA ALA A 138 11.70 -3.00 -19.37
C ALA A 138 11.21 -1.67 -19.97
N THR A 139 10.14 -1.10 -19.43
CA THR A 139 9.63 0.20 -19.87
C THR A 139 10.64 1.32 -19.60
N PHE A 140 11.29 1.33 -18.43
CA PHE A 140 12.36 2.29 -18.13
C PHE A 140 13.50 2.22 -19.16
N HIS A 141 13.96 1.03 -19.54
CA HIS A 141 15.03 0.88 -20.52
C HIS A 141 14.63 1.39 -21.92
N GLN A 142 13.34 1.31 -22.27
CA GLN A 142 12.77 1.81 -23.53
C GLN A 142 12.52 3.32 -23.53
N LEU A 143 12.61 4.00 -22.36
CA LEU A 143 12.39 5.46 -22.29
C LEU A 143 13.39 6.23 -23.15
N PRO A 144 12.96 7.33 -23.79
CA PRO A 144 13.87 8.34 -24.36
C PRO A 144 14.88 8.82 -23.31
N ALA A 145 16.11 9.12 -23.75
CA ALA A 145 17.20 9.53 -22.84
C ALA A 145 16.81 10.69 -21.91
N ARG A 146 16.03 11.65 -22.40
CA ARG A 146 15.53 12.82 -21.64
C ARG A 146 14.61 12.44 -20.46
N HIS A 147 14.00 11.24 -20.47
CA HIS A 147 13.12 10.75 -19.41
C HIS A 147 13.83 9.79 -18.46
N LYS A 148 15.06 9.35 -18.77
CA LYS A 148 15.90 8.56 -17.88
C LYS A 148 16.51 9.47 -16.83
N SER A 149 15.90 9.51 -15.66
CA SER A 149 16.23 10.40 -14.56
C SER A 149 16.11 9.68 -13.22
N THR A 150 16.65 10.26 -12.15
CA THR A 150 16.46 9.73 -10.78
C THR A 150 14.98 9.52 -10.44
N ARG A 151 14.08 10.37 -10.94
CA ARG A 151 12.63 10.20 -10.73
C ARG A 151 12.07 8.93 -11.36
N THR A 152 12.41 8.64 -12.62
CA THR A 152 11.95 7.42 -13.30
C THR A 152 12.64 6.17 -12.77
N PHE A 153 13.88 6.30 -12.34
CA PHE A 153 14.59 5.26 -11.58
C PHE A 153 13.87 4.93 -10.27
N ASN A 154 13.53 5.94 -9.47
CA ASN A 154 12.77 5.75 -8.24
C ASN A 154 11.39 5.11 -8.48
N ALA A 155 10.76 5.38 -9.63
CA ALA A 155 9.51 4.72 -10.01
C ALA A 155 9.71 3.21 -10.26
N VAL A 156 10.85 2.80 -10.83
CA VAL A 156 11.19 1.37 -10.98
C VAL A 156 11.40 0.72 -9.62
N LEU A 157 12.15 1.37 -8.72
CA LEU A 157 12.35 0.85 -7.35
C LEU A 157 11.01 0.72 -6.61
N ALA A 158 10.12 1.72 -6.74
CA ALA A 158 8.79 1.66 -6.17
C ALA A 158 7.95 0.50 -6.74
N ALA A 159 8.06 0.22 -8.04
CA ALA A 159 7.35 -0.89 -8.68
C ALA A 159 7.81 -2.26 -8.15
N TYR A 160 9.10 -2.45 -7.95
CA TYR A 160 9.65 -3.65 -7.31
C TYR A 160 9.20 -3.78 -5.85
N ALA A 161 9.24 -2.67 -5.09
CA ALA A 161 8.82 -2.66 -3.70
C ALA A 161 7.32 -2.99 -3.52
N GLU A 162 6.45 -2.42 -4.35
CA GLU A 162 5.00 -2.70 -4.34
C GLU A 162 4.69 -4.15 -4.73
N ALA A 163 5.45 -4.72 -5.66
CA ALA A 163 5.32 -6.12 -6.05
C ALA A 163 5.89 -7.10 -5.02
N GLY A 164 6.64 -6.61 -4.01
CA GLY A 164 7.33 -7.46 -3.04
C GLY A 164 8.54 -8.19 -3.60
N ASP A 165 9.01 -7.81 -4.78
CA ASP A 165 10.23 -8.36 -5.40
C ASP A 165 11.46 -7.62 -4.88
N LEU A 166 11.88 -8.02 -3.69
CA LEU A 166 12.97 -7.37 -2.96
C LEU A 166 14.34 -7.66 -3.57
N ASP A 167 14.49 -8.81 -4.24
CA ASP A 167 15.73 -9.16 -4.95
C ASP A 167 15.87 -8.33 -6.23
N GLY A 168 14.81 -8.24 -7.01
CA GLY A 168 14.77 -7.41 -8.20
C GLY A 168 15.02 -5.92 -7.89
N LEU A 169 14.54 -5.42 -6.74
CA LEU A 169 14.83 -4.04 -6.31
C LEU A 169 16.33 -3.83 -6.08
N ALA A 170 16.98 -4.74 -5.35
CA ALA A 170 18.41 -4.62 -5.04
C ALA A 170 19.26 -4.66 -6.33
N VAL A 171 18.92 -5.55 -7.28
CA VAL A 171 19.55 -5.63 -8.59
C VAL A 171 19.32 -4.34 -9.38
N ALA A 172 18.10 -3.84 -9.48
CA ALA A 172 17.79 -2.61 -10.19
C ALA A 172 18.51 -1.39 -9.61
N PHE A 173 18.67 -1.33 -8.27
CA PHE A 173 19.41 -0.26 -7.61
C PHE A 173 20.88 -0.21 -8.01
N GLN A 174 21.51 -1.36 -8.27
CA GLN A 174 22.91 -1.44 -8.71
C GLN A 174 23.05 -1.23 -10.22
N ASP A 175 22.24 -1.91 -11.01
CA ASP A 175 22.42 -2.00 -12.46
C ASP A 175 22.02 -0.72 -13.20
N ILE A 176 20.94 -0.07 -12.78
CA ILE A 176 20.43 1.12 -13.48
C ILE A 176 21.43 2.29 -13.40
N PRO A 177 21.96 2.69 -12.22
CA PRO A 177 22.99 3.73 -12.16
C PRO A 177 24.31 3.32 -12.84
N ALA A 178 24.69 2.03 -12.80
CA ALA A 178 25.88 1.54 -13.47
C ALA A 178 25.79 1.66 -15.00
N THR A 179 24.61 1.40 -15.58
CA THR A 179 24.34 1.52 -17.02
C THR A 179 23.99 2.95 -17.46
N HIS A 180 23.53 3.79 -16.54
CA HIS A 180 23.14 5.17 -16.77
C HIS A 180 23.79 6.12 -15.76
N PRO A 181 25.07 6.52 -15.95
CA PRO A 181 25.82 7.32 -14.97
C PRO A 181 25.25 8.71 -14.66
N SER A 182 24.33 9.21 -15.49
CA SER A 182 23.59 10.45 -15.22
C SER A 182 22.53 10.30 -14.13
N ILE A 183 22.19 9.06 -13.76
CA ILE A 183 21.22 8.76 -12.70
C ILE A 183 21.99 8.61 -11.40
N VAL A 184 21.82 9.60 -10.52
CA VAL A 184 22.41 9.58 -9.19
C VAL A 184 21.34 9.22 -8.18
N PRO A 185 21.49 8.11 -7.43
CA PRO A 185 20.54 7.75 -6.37
C PRO A 185 20.41 8.86 -5.32
N ASP A 186 19.17 9.19 -4.95
CA ASP A 186 18.85 10.19 -3.94
C ASP A 186 18.38 9.54 -2.63
N VAL A 187 17.96 10.37 -1.66
CA VAL A 187 17.45 9.90 -0.37
C VAL A 187 16.32 8.88 -0.55
N TYR A 188 15.42 9.11 -1.49
CA TYR A 188 14.32 8.19 -1.76
C TYR A 188 14.81 6.83 -2.28
N SER A 189 15.79 6.84 -3.20
CA SER A 189 16.40 5.62 -3.73
C SER A 189 17.02 4.75 -2.63
N TYR A 190 17.82 5.38 -1.74
CA TYR A 190 18.42 4.70 -0.60
C TYR A 190 17.41 4.22 0.41
N ASN A 191 16.39 5.01 0.72
CA ASN A 191 15.34 4.60 1.64
C ASN A 191 14.57 3.38 1.13
N ALA A 192 14.32 3.28 -0.19
CA ALA A 192 13.75 2.10 -0.80
C ALA A 192 14.62 0.86 -0.62
N LEU A 193 15.95 0.99 -0.85
CA LEU A 193 16.91 -0.10 -0.67
C LEU A 193 17.01 -0.55 0.80
N ILE A 194 17.19 0.40 1.72
CA ILE A 194 17.32 0.13 3.17
C ILE A 194 16.06 -0.57 3.68
N ARG A 195 14.88 -0.07 3.32
CA ARG A 195 13.61 -0.71 3.67
C ARG A 195 13.52 -2.14 3.14
N THR A 196 14.01 -2.37 1.92
CA THR A 196 14.06 -3.71 1.32
C THR A 196 14.91 -4.66 2.14
N PHE A 197 16.12 -4.26 2.54
CA PHE A 197 16.98 -5.08 3.38
C PHE A 197 16.37 -5.32 4.76
N CYS A 198 15.75 -4.31 5.38
CA CYS A 198 15.00 -4.47 6.63
C CYS A 198 13.85 -5.49 6.49
N GLN A 199 13.09 -5.47 5.39
CA GLN A 199 12.02 -6.44 5.13
C GLN A 199 12.54 -7.87 4.93
N LYS A 200 13.76 -8.03 4.40
CA LYS A 200 14.46 -9.32 4.28
C LYS A 200 15.13 -9.76 5.58
N SER A 201 15.04 -8.96 6.64
CA SER A 201 15.79 -9.15 7.88
C SER A 201 17.32 -9.14 7.71
N ASP A 202 17.81 -8.62 6.59
CA ASP A 202 19.24 -8.41 6.34
C ASP A 202 19.68 -7.05 6.87
N LEU A 203 19.77 -6.96 8.20
CA LEU A 203 20.08 -5.70 8.88
C LEU A 203 21.52 -5.24 8.67
N SER A 204 22.43 -6.19 8.38
CA SER A 204 23.81 -5.83 8.03
C SER A 204 23.84 -5.07 6.71
N ALA A 205 23.20 -5.59 5.66
CA ALA A 205 23.11 -4.92 4.37
C ALA A 205 22.34 -3.58 4.48
N ALA A 206 21.34 -3.48 5.38
CA ALA A 206 20.64 -2.22 5.63
C ALA A 206 21.58 -1.15 6.22
N LEU A 207 22.42 -1.50 7.19
CA LEU A 207 23.42 -0.59 7.77
C LEU A 207 24.52 -0.23 6.76
N ASP A 208 24.98 -1.18 5.97
CA ASP A 208 25.94 -0.94 4.89
C ASP A 208 25.38 0.04 3.84
N ALA A 209 24.09 -0.07 3.52
CA ALA A 209 23.42 0.86 2.63
C ALA A 209 23.35 2.29 3.22
N VAL A 210 23.18 2.44 4.55
CA VAL A 210 23.28 3.76 5.21
C VAL A 210 24.70 4.33 5.15
N HIS A 211 25.72 3.48 5.31
CA HIS A 211 27.10 3.92 5.14
C HIS A 211 27.40 4.34 3.70
N LEU A 212 26.92 3.56 2.73
CA LEU A 212 27.05 3.88 1.31
C LEU A 212 26.34 5.20 0.95
N MET A 213 25.13 5.42 1.48
CA MET A 213 24.38 6.66 1.33
C MET A 213 25.21 7.86 1.76
N LYS A 214 25.84 7.80 2.95
CA LYS A 214 26.73 8.84 3.46
C LYS A 214 27.98 9.04 2.60
N LYS A 215 28.61 7.95 2.15
CA LYS A 215 29.80 8.00 1.29
C LYS A 215 29.49 8.72 -0.02
N HIS A 216 28.29 8.62 -0.53
CA HIS A 216 27.84 9.33 -1.74
C HIS A 216 27.29 10.75 -1.47
N GLY A 217 27.49 11.27 -0.27
CA GLY A 217 27.07 12.63 0.10
C GLY A 217 25.57 12.80 0.32
N VAL A 218 24.82 11.69 0.40
CA VAL A 218 23.38 11.69 0.67
C VAL A 218 23.15 11.53 2.17
N SER A 219 22.53 12.51 2.81
CA SER A 219 22.28 12.47 4.27
C SER A 219 21.06 11.62 4.59
N PRO A 220 21.17 10.65 5.52
CA PRO A 220 20.02 9.92 6.04
C PRO A 220 19.00 10.87 6.69
N ASP A 221 17.73 10.62 6.47
CA ASP A 221 16.61 11.35 7.04
C ASP A 221 15.85 10.51 8.08
N ILE A 222 14.78 11.07 8.65
CA ILE A 222 13.97 10.38 9.66
C ILE A 222 13.29 9.12 9.08
N ILE A 223 13.01 9.09 7.77
CA ILE A 223 12.43 7.92 7.08
C ILE A 223 13.44 6.78 7.01
N THR A 224 14.72 7.09 6.80
CA THR A 224 15.83 6.13 6.86
C THR A 224 15.84 5.43 8.22
N PHE A 225 15.83 6.22 9.31
CA PHE A 225 15.89 5.68 10.67
C PHE A 225 14.63 4.95 11.08
N ASN A 226 13.45 5.40 10.67
CA ASN A 226 12.20 4.66 10.86
C ASN A 226 12.27 3.27 10.23
N SER A 227 12.84 3.17 9.03
CA SER A 227 12.99 1.86 8.36
C SER A 227 13.93 0.92 9.12
N LEU A 228 15.03 1.46 9.67
CA LEU A 228 15.94 0.67 10.51
C LEU A 228 15.29 0.23 11.81
N LEU A 229 14.61 1.14 12.53
CA LEU A 229 13.92 0.83 13.78
C LEU A 229 12.86 -0.28 13.58
N ASP A 230 12.06 -0.17 12.52
CA ASP A 230 11.09 -1.21 12.16
C ASP A 230 11.79 -2.53 11.82
N GLY A 231 12.90 -2.50 11.08
CA GLY A 231 13.67 -3.67 10.71
C GLY A 231 14.27 -4.40 11.90
N PHE A 232 14.95 -3.69 12.81
CA PHE A 232 15.52 -4.24 14.04
C PHE A 232 14.44 -4.84 14.92
N HIS A 233 13.32 -4.12 15.11
CA HIS A 233 12.21 -4.60 15.88
C HIS A 233 11.59 -5.90 15.30
N ASN A 234 11.29 -5.91 13.99
CA ASN A 234 10.69 -7.08 13.34
C ASN A 234 11.61 -8.32 13.37
N SER A 235 12.92 -8.10 13.49
CA SER A 235 13.92 -9.16 13.63
C SER A 235 14.21 -9.55 15.08
N GLY A 236 13.50 -8.97 16.07
CA GLY A 236 13.69 -9.21 17.49
C GLY A 236 15.01 -8.67 18.07
N ARG A 237 15.75 -7.82 17.32
CA ARG A 237 17.04 -7.25 17.71
C ARG A 237 16.85 -5.89 18.37
N ASN A 238 16.11 -5.87 19.47
CA ASN A 238 15.72 -4.62 20.14
C ASN A 238 16.91 -3.90 20.81
N GLU A 239 17.94 -4.63 21.22
CA GLU A 239 19.13 -4.05 21.84
C GLU A 239 19.87 -3.08 20.91
N GLU A 240 19.88 -3.35 19.60
CA GLU A 240 20.53 -2.51 18.60
C GLU A 240 19.70 -1.27 18.24
N THR A 241 18.42 -1.22 18.61
CA THR A 241 17.59 -0.02 18.36
C THR A 241 18.11 1.21 19.09
N GLU A 242 18.77 1.07 20.27
CA GLU A 242 19.39 2.19 20.98
C GLU A 242 20.52 2.83 20.16
N ALA A 243 21.31 2.04 19.43
CA ALA A 243 22.32 2.59 18.51
C ALA A 243 21.69 3.45 17.41
N VAL A 244 20.53 3.05 16.89
CA VAL A 244 19.78 3.85 15.92
C VAL A 244 19.26 5.16 16.54
N TRP A 245 18.81 5.12 17.80
CA TRP A 245 18.40 6.32 18.53
C TRP A 245 19.56 7.29 18.74
N GLU A 246 20.76 6.81 19.08
CA GLU A 246 21.95 7.66 19.17
C GLU A 246 22.29 8.27 17.80
N MET A 247 22.18 7.52 16.70
CA MET A 247 22.37 8.07 15.36
C MET A 247 21.38 9.18 14.99
N ILE A 248 20.15 9.13 15.47
CA ILE A 248 19.13 10.18 15.28
C ILE A 248 19.55 11.44 16.06
N LYS A 249 19.94 11.27 17.33
CA LYS A 249 20.39 12.38 18.21
C LYS A 249 21.65 13.08 17.69
N GLU A 250 22.67 12.30 17.29
CA GLU A 250 23.93 12.84 16.74
C GLU A 250 23.70 13.73 15.52
N ARG A 251 22.62 13.53 14.80
CA ARG A 251 22.25 14.32 13.62
C ARG A 251 21.29 15.45 13.90
N ASN A 252 20.92 15.65 15.16
CA ASN A 252 19.91 16.62 15.57
C ASN A 252 18.60 16.49 14.79
N LEU A 253 18.22 15.24 14.46
CA LEU A 253 16.94 14.96 13.84
C LEU A 253 15.86 14.86 14.92
N GLU A 254 14.69 15.45 14.67
CA GLU A 254 13.55 15.32 15.56
C GLU A 254 12.84 13.99 15.30
N PRO A 255 12.79 13.07 16.29
CA PRO A 255 12.04 11.82 16.15
C PRO A 255 10.55 12.07 15.96
N ASP A 256 9.95 11.42 14.98
CA ASP A 256 8.52 11.50 14.72
C ASP A 256 7.71 10.44 15.52
N ALA A 257 6.39 10.47 15.39
CA ALA A 257 5.52 9.51 16.05
C ALA A 257 5.83 8.05 15.66
N LYS A 258 6.39 7.79 14.46
CA LYS A 258 6.78 6.43 14.04
C LYS A 258 7.99 5.93 14.79
N CYS A 259 9.03 6.77 14.99
CA CYS A 259 10.16 6.44 15.84
C CYS A 259 9.71 6.02 17.23
N TYR A 260 8.86 6.81 17.85
CA TYR A 260 8.37 6.51 19.20
C TYR A 260 7.47 5.27 19.24
N ASN A 261 6.66 5.01 18.19
CA ASN A 261 5.90 3.77 18.11
C ASN A 261 6.81 2.53 18.03
N ALA A 262 7.92 2.62 17.30
CA ALA A 262 8.93 1.56 17.28
C ALA A 262 9.56 1.36 18.66
N LYS A 263 9.86 2.44 19.39
CA LYS A 263 10.37 2.38 20.77
C LYS A 263 9.37 1.73 21.74
N LEU A 264 8.12 2.17 21.70
CA LEU A 264 7.05 1.58 22.52
C LEU A 264 6.92 0.07 22.26
N ARG A 265 6.93 -0.33 20.99
CA ARG A 265 6.85 -1.71 20.57
C ARG A 265 8.02 -2.54 21.07
N GLY A 266 9.26 -2.01 21.02
CA GLY A 266 10.45 -2.62 21.55
C GLY A 266 10.35 -2.84 23.06
N LEU A 267 10.02 -1.80 23.83
CA LEU A 267 9.88 -1.87 25.29
C LEU A 267 8.80 -2.88 25.71
N VAL A 268 7.66 -2.91 25.00
CA VAL A 268 6.60 -3.89 25.25
C VAL A 268 7.07 -5.32 24.96
N ALA A 269 7.82 -5.53 23.89
CA ALA A 269 8.37 -6.85 23.54
C ALA A 269 9.38 -7.36 24.57
N GLU A 270 10.13 -6.45 25.21
CA GLU A 270 11.06 -6.77 26.30
C GLU A 270 10.37 -6.90 27.68
N GLY A 271 9.06 -6.70 27.75
CA GLY A 271 8.31 -6.71 29.02
C GLY A 271 8.52 -5.47 29.89
N LYS A 272 9.20 -4.44 29.39
CA LYS A 272 9.45 -3.16 30.08
C LYS A 272 8.24 -2.21 29.92
N ILE A 273 7.08 -2.64 30.43
CA ILE A 273 5.80 -1.96 30.15
C ILE A 273 5.71 -0.61 30.86
N ASP A 274 6.31 -0.49 32.06
CA ASP A 274 6.30 0.75 32.82
C ASP A 274 7.18 1.83 32.15
N ASP A 275 8.30 1.42 31.52
CA ASP A 275 9.12 2.29 30.69
C ASP A 275 8.36 2.75 29.43
N ALA A 276 7.60 1.83 28.81
CA ALA A 276 6.74 2.18 27.68
C ALA A 276 5.64 3.20 28.08
N ALA A 277 5.06 3.05 29.27
CA ALA A 277 4.08 4.00 29.80
C ALA A 277 4.72 5.39 30.00
N ALA A 278 5.92 5.46 30.56
CA ALA A 278 6.66 6.72 30.75
C ALA A 278 6.97 7.39 29.41
N VAL A 279 7.30 6.62 28.35
CA VAL A 279 7.52 7.15 26.99
C VAL A 279 6.22 7.76 26.45
N LEU A 280 5.06 7.09 26.62
CA LEU A 280 3.77 7.62 26.15
C LEU A 280 3.38 8.91 26.88
N GLU A 281 3.55 8.96 28.22
CA GLU A 281 3.30 10.17 28.99
C GLU A 281 4.17 11.35 28.57
N ARG A 282 5.45 11.08 28.25
CA ARG A 282 6.35 12.09 27.72
C ARG A 282 5.90 12.62 26.36
N LEU A 283 5.42 11.73 25.48
CA LEU A 283 4.87 12.11 24.18
C LEU A 283 3.65 13.02 24.32
N GLU A 284 2.78 12.73 25.29
CA GLU A 284 1.58 13.54 25.56
C GLU A 284 1.93 14.94 26.08
N LYS A 285 3.06 15.10 26.76
CA LYS A 285 3.49 16.37 27.36
C LYS A 285 4.29 17.24 26.40
N ASP A 286 5.37 16.69 25.84
CA ASP A 286 6.41 17.47 25.18
C ASP A 286 6.89 16.87 23.85
N GLY A 287 6.27 15.78 23.37
CA GLY A 287 6.67 15.06 22.16
C GLY A 287 5.76 15.30 20.96
N PRO A 288 6.03 14.60 19.86
CA PRO A 288 5.07 14.52 18.76
C PRO A 288 3.77 13.87 19.23
N LYS A 289 2.62 14.41 18.80
CA LYS A 289 1.29 13.94 19.23
C LYS A 289 1.15 12.43 19.05
N PRO A 290 0.87 11.66 20.15
CA PRO A 290 0.61 10.23 20.03
C PRO A 290 -0.56 9.94 19.10
N ASN A 291 -0.51 8.81 18.42
CA ASN A 291 -1.57 8.36 17.54
C ASN A 291 -2.14 7.01 18.02
N ILE A 292 -3.15 6.51 17.33
CA ILE A 292 -3.80 5.25 17.67
C ILE A 292 -2.82 4.07 17.81
N VAL A 293 -1.71 4.07 17.04
CA VAL A 293 -0.70 3.02 17.13
C VAL A 293 0.05 3.11 18.47
N SER A 294 0.41 4.33 18.92
CA SER A 294 1.08 4.54 20.21
C SER A 294 0.28 3.97 21.38
N TYR A 295 -1.00 4.26 21.43
CA TYR A 295 -1.90 3.74 22.46
C TYR A 295 -2.10 2.23 22.37
N ASN A 296 -2.29 1.69 21.15
CA ASN A 296 -2.49 0.26 20.95
C ASN A 296 -1.28 -0.56 21.37
N GLU A 297 -0.05 -0.07 21.13
CA GLU A 297 1.16 -0.78 21.59
C GLU A 297 1.18 -0.90 23.12
N LEU A 298 0.85 0.14 23.85
CA LEU A 298 0.83 0.09 25.32
C LEU A 298 -0.35 -0.72 25.86
N ILE A 299 -1.56 -0.60 25.28
CA ILE A 299 -2.72 -1.44 25.65
C ILE A 299 -2.35 -2.91 25.46
N ARG A 300 -1.74 -3.28 24.33
CA ARG A 300 -1.27 -4.63 24.06
C ARG A 300 -0.30 -5.12 25.14
N GLY A 301 0.68 -4.28 25.50
CA GLY A 301 1.66 -4.60 26.55
C GLY A 301 1.00 -4.88 27.88
N TYR A 302 0.10 -4.04 28.33
CA TYR A 302 -0.63 -4.26 29.58
C TYR A 302 -1.52 -5.50 29.53
N CYS A 303 -2.19 -5.79 28.40
CA CYS A 303 -2.98 -7.00 28.23
C CYS A 303 -2.12 -8.27 28.28
N GLN A 304 -0.95 -8.27 27.66
CA GLN A 304 0.00 -9.39 27.70
C GLN A 304 0.51 -9.65 29.12
N ALA A 305 0.67 -8.61 29.94
CA ALA A 305 1.04 -8.71 31.35
C ALA A 305 -0.14 -8.97 32.30
N ALA A 306 -1.33 -9.21 31.77
CA ALA A 306 -2.58 -9.36 32.53
C ALA A 306 -2.92 -8.14 33.43
N ARG A 307 -2.38 -6.97 33.13
CA ARG A 307 -2.61 -5.70 33.86
C ARG A 307 -3.80 -4.95 33.23
N PHE A 308 -5.00 -5.54 33.29
CA PHE A 308 -6.20 -5.08 32.59
C PHE A 308 -6.73 -3.73 33.07
N GLN A 309 -6.49 -3.37 34.33
CA GLN A 309 -6.92 -2.06 34.87
C GLN A 309 -6.11 -0.92 34.26
N GLU A 310 -4.83 -1.12 34.07
CA GLU A 310 -3.92 -0.17 33.41
C GLU A 310 -4.22 -0.08 31.92
N ALA A 311 -4.45 -1.22 31.24
CA ALA A 311 -4.91 -1.22 29.85
C ALA A 311 -6.18 -0.38 29.65
N LYS A 312 -7.16 -0.52 30.58
CA LYS A 312 -8.40 0.27 30.55
C LYS A 312 -8.11 1.77 30.72
N LYS A 313 -7.22 2.16 31.63
CA LYS A 313 -6.86 3.57 31.83
C LYS A 313 -6.26 4.18 30.54
N VAL A 314 -5.38 3.43 29.85
CA VAL A 314 -4.79 3.86 28.58
C VAL A 314 -5.85 3.99 27.50
N TYR A 315 -6.82 3.06 27.44
CA TYR A 315 -7.97 3.14 26.54
C TYR A 315 -8.84 4.39 26.81
N ASP A 316 -9.14 4.65 28.10
CA ASP A 316 -9.91 5.83 28.49
C ASP A 316 -9.18 7.13 28.13
N ASN A 317 -7.83 7.11 28.23
CA ASN A 317 -7.00 8.26 27.84
C ASN A 317 -6.98 8.46 26.32
N LEU A 318 -6.88 7.38 25.53
CA LEU A 318 -7.01 7.41 24.06
C LEU A 318 -8.32 8.11 23.65
N MET A 319 -9.44 7.76 24.30
CA MET A 319 -10.74 8.37 24.02
C MET A 319 -10.78 9.87 24.34
N LYS A 320 -10.12 10.32 25.41
CA LYS A 320 -10.00 11.74 25.79
C LYS A 320 -9.17 12.54 24.80
N ASN A 321 -8.16 11.93 24.17
CA ASN A 321 -7.27 12.56 23.20
C ASN A 321 -7.80 12.54 21.76
N GLU A 322 -9.11 12.32 21.58
CA GLU A 322 -9.80 12.32 20.29
C GLU A 322 -9.27 11.30 19.28
N CYS A 323 -8.56 10.27 19.74
CA CYS A 323 -8.13 9.16 18.90
C CYS A 323 -9.26 8.15 18.79
N ALA A 324 -9.80 7.94 17.59
CA ALA A 324 -10.85 6.94 17.37
C ALA A 324 -10.28 5.52 17.49
N PRO A 325 -10.85 4.65 18.34
CA PRO A 325 -10.47 3.23 18.38
C PRO A 325 -10.64 2.55 17.03
N ASN A 326 -9.80 1.57 16.77
CA ASN A 326 -9.88 0.75 15.56
C ASN A 326 -10.03 -0.74 15.91
N LYS A 327 -10.04 -1.63 14.91
CA LYS A 327 -10.20 -3.07 15.11
C LYS A 327 -9.08 -3.74 15.95
N VAL A 328 -7.98 -3.05 16.16
CA VAL A 328 -6.81 -3.54 16.93
C VAL A 328 -6.91 -3.10 18.40
N THR A 329 -7.57 -1.97 18.66
CA THR A 329 -7.83 -1.45 20.01
C THR A 329 -8.81 -2.35 20.77
#